data_1464879cb53e8e10a63a42acf6ee5f8a
#
_entry.id   1464879cb53e8e10a63a42acf6ee5f8a
#
_cell.length_a   1.000
_cell.length_b   1.000
_cell.length_c   1.000
_cell.angle_alpha   90.00
_cell.angle_beta   90.00
_cell.angle_gamma   90.00
#
_symmetry.space_group_name_H-M   'P 1'
#
loop_
_entity.id
_entity.type
_entity.pdbx_description
1 polymer ?
#
loop_
_entity_poly.entity_id
_entity_poly.type
_entity_poly.pdbx_seq_one_letter_code
_entity_poly.pdbx_strand_id
1 'polypeptide(L)'
;EDRWPWIVRVREAAERAANPRCVVACSCLRRAYRDVLRATEMRVVFVYLPVDPAVVMDRLQRRRGHFMKADMLASQLATLEPPDADEAITVSQARVDDIVAELRDKI
;
A
#
# COMPACT_ATOMS: atom_id res chain seq x y z
N GLU A 1 -12.06 12.48 -10.58
CA GLU A 1 -11.83 11.22 -9.92
C GLU A 1 -12.21 11.29 -8.45
N ASP A 2 -13.08 10.41 -8.00
CA ASP A 2 -13.63 10.47 -6.65
C ASP A 2 -12.58 10.19 -5.56
N ARG A 3 -11.47 9.58 -5.92
CA ARG A 3 -10.42 9.22 -4.96
C ARG A 3 -9.51 10.39 -4.57
N TRP A 4 -9.48 11.45 -5.35
CA TRP A 4 -8.56 12.55 -5.08
C TRP A 4 -8.78 13.19 -3.71
N PRO A 5 -10.02 13.52 -3.29
CA PRO A 5 -10.21 14.09 -1.95
C PRO A 5 -9.82 13.12 -0.85
N TRP A 6 -10.05 11.82 -1.05
CA TRP A 6 -9.69 10.80 -0.07
C TRP A 6 -8.18 10.70 0.10
N ILE A 7 -7.42 10.68 -1.00
CA ILE A 7 -5.96 10.58 -0.96
C ILE A 7 -5.35 11.78 -0.25
N VAL A 8 -5.87 12.99 -0.51
CA VAL A 8 -5.40 14.19 0.19
C VAL A 8 -5.66 14.08 1.69
N ARG A 9 -6.81 13.56 2.08
CA ARG A 9 -7.14 13.36 3.50
C ARG A 9 -6.21 12.34 4.16
N VAL A 10 -5.84 11.28 3.44
CA VAL A 10 -4.86 10.31 3.94
C VAL A 10 -3.52 10.99 4.20
N ARG A 11 -3.04 11.79 3.25
CA ARG A 11 -1.80 12.53 3.43
C ARG A 11 -1.86 13.44 4.64
N GLU A 12 -2.91 14.22 4.77
CA GLU A 12 -3.06 15.15 5.89
C GLU A 12 -3.17 14.43 7.23
N ALA A 13 -3.87 13.29 7.25
CA ALA A 13 -3.96 12.48 8.47
C ALA A 13 -2.60 11.93 8.86
N ALA A 14 -1.80 11.49 7.90
CA ALA A 14 -0.44 11.02 8.15
C ALA A 14 0.45 12.12 8.68
N GLU A 15 0.36 13.32 8.11
CA GLU A 15 1.13 14.47 8.59
C GLU A 15 0.79 14.82 10.04
N ARG A 16 -0.48 14.72 10.41
CA ARG A 16 -0.91 14.97 11.79
C ARG A 16 -0.52 13.88 12.75
N ALA A 17 -0.55 12.62 12.29
CA ALA A 17 -0.27 11.47 13.14
C ALA A 17 1.23 11.25 13.38
N ALA A 18 2.07 11.71 12.47
CA ALA A 18 3.51 11.49 12.57
C ALA A 18 4.13 12.27 13.73
N ASN A 19 4.64 11.53 14.71
CA ASN A 19 5.31 12.14 15.87
C ASN A 19 6.34 11.14 16.42
N PRO A 20 7.52 10.98 15.83
CA PRO A 20 7.96 11.57 14.56
C PRO A 20 7.57 10.77 13.32
N ARG A 21 6.95 9.63 13.45
CA ARG A 21 6.69 8.70 12.34
C ARG A 21 5.28 8.17 12.38
N CYS A 22 4.79 7.73 11.23
CA CYS A 22 3.58 6.92 11.17
C CYS A 22 3.68 5.92 10.02
N VAL A 23 2.86 4.88 10.10
CA VAL A 23 2.74 3.87 9.06
C VAL A 23 1.30 3.88 8.57
N VAL A 24 1.13 3.90 7.25
CA VAL A 24 -0.19 3.93 6.62
C VAL A 24 -0.33 2.73 5.71
N ALA A 25 -1.40 1.97 5.87
CA ALA A 25 -1.77 0.91 4.95
C ALA A 25 -2.89 1.45 4.05
N CYS A 26 -2.63 1.50 2.76
CA CYS A 26 -3.65 1.97 1.83
C CYS A 26 -3.46 1.38 0.44
N SER A 27 -4.55 1.43 -0.34
CA SER A 27 -4.54 0.95 -1.71
C SER A 27 -4.21 2.10 -2.64
N CYS A 28 -2.92 2.40 -2.79
CA CYS A 28 -2.45 3.45 -3.69
C CYS A 28 -2.16 2.82 -5.05
N LEU A 29 -3.22 2.53 -5.78
CA LEU A 29 -3.17 1.70 -6.98
C LEU A 29 -2.51 2.39 -8.16
N ARG A 30 -2.64 3.70 -8.27
CA ARG A 30 -2.08 4.48 -9.38
C ARG A 30 -0.94 5.36 -8.92
N ARG A 31 0.04 5.52 -9.79
CA ARG A 31 1.18 6.39 -9.50
C ARG A 31 0.74 7.81 -9.18
N ALA A 32 -0.28 8.31 -9.87
CA ALA A 32 -0.79 9.65 -9.60
C ALA A 32 -1.27 9.82 -8.16
N TYR A 33 -1.88 8.80 -7.58
CA TYR A 33 -2.29 8.84 -6.18
C TYR A 33 -1.09 8.82 -5.25
N ARG A 34 -0.09 8.02 -5.57
CA ARG A 34 1.16 7.98 -4.79
C ARG A 34 1.89 9.31 -4.86
N ASP A 35 1.85 9.98 -6.01
CA ASP A 35 2.47 11.31 -6.16
C ASP A 35 1.81 12.33 -5.25
N VAL A 36 0.49 12.25 -5.04
CA VAL A 36 -0.20 13.12 -4.08
C VAL A 36 0.31 12.86 -2.66
N LEU A 37 0.50 11.59 -2.30
CA LEU A 37 1.01 11.26 -0.97
C LEU A 37 2.45 11.72 -0.77
N ARG A 38 3.25 11.74 -1.83
CA ARG A 38 4.62 12.23 -1.75
C ARG A 38 4.73 13.75 -1.66
N ALA A 39 3.67 14.48 -1.98
CA ALA A 39 3.66 15.93 -1.96
C ALA A 39 3.56 16.47 -0.53
N THR A 40 4.59 16.19 0.28
CA THR A 40 4.68 16.58 1.67
C THR A 40 6.15 16.86 2.01
N GLU A 41 6.39 17.60 3.07
CA GLU A 41 7.76 17.86 3.55
C GLU A 41 8.35 16.65 4.27
N MET A 42 7.53 15.69 4.65
CA MET A 42 7.98 14.50 5.33
C MET A 42 8.68 13.55 4.36
N ARG A 43 9.62 12.76 4.89
CA ARG A 43 10.20 11.66 4.12
C ARG A 43 9.16 10.56 3.99
N VAL A 44 8.80 10.21 2.76
CA VAL A 44 7.82 9.17 2.48
C VAL A 44 8.54 7.99 1.84
N VAL A 45 8.36 6.81 2.43
CA VAL A 45 8.89 5.56 1.89
C VAL A 45 7.70 4.66 1.55
N PHE A 46 7.56 4.32 0.28
CA PHE A 46 6.55 3.36 -0.15
C PHE A 46 7.11 1.95 -0.08
N VAL A 47 6.30 1.05 0.42
CA VAL A 47 6.61 -0.38 0.47
C VAL A 47 5.57 -1.11 -0.38
N TYR A 48 6.03 -1.80 -1.40
CA TYR A 48 5.17 -2.56 -2.28
C TYR A 48 5.22 -4.03 -1.87
N LEU A 49 4.05 -4.57 -1.55
CA LEU A 49 3.89 -5.98 -1.18
C LEU A 49 3.25 -6.71 -2.37
N PRO A 50 4.06 -7.31 -3.26
CA PRO A 50 3.49 -8.06 -4.39
C PRO A 50 2.65 -9.22 -3.88
N VAL A 51 1.52 -9.46 -4.52
CA VAL A 51 0.61 -10.51 -4.10
C VAL A 51 0.35 -11.48 -5.24
N ASP A 52 0.24 -12.76 -4.89
CA ASP A 52 -0.29 -13.77 -5.79
C ASP A 52 -1.81 -13.70 -5.67
N PRO A 53 -2.55 -13.43 -6.76
CA PRO A 53 -4.00 -13.31 -6.69
C PRO A 53 -4.68 -14.56 -6.12
N ALA A 54 -4.16 -15.75 -6.39
CA ALA A 54 -4.72 -16.99 -5.88
C ALA A 54 -4.59 -17.07 -4.36
N VAL A 55 -3.43 -16.67 -3.81
CA VAL A 55 -3.20 -16.67 -2.37
C VAL A 55 -4.11 -15.66 -1.68
N VAL A 56 -4.22 -14.46 -2.24
CA VAL A 56 -5.07 -13.43 -1.67
C VAL A 56 -6.53 -13.87 -1.68
N MET A 57 -6.98 -14.46 -2.78
CA MET A 57 -8.35 -14.97 -2.88
C MET A 57 -8.64 -16.01 -1.82
N ASP A 58 -7.72 -16.95 -1.62
CA ASP A 58 -7.86 -17.98 -0.58
C ASP A 58 -7.98 -17.36 0.80
N ARG A 59 -7.14 -16.36 1.11
CA ARG A 59 -7.17 -15.67 2.39
C ARG A 59 -8.48 -14.93 2.61
N LEU A 60 -8.99 -14.28 1.58
CA LEU A 60 -10.26 -13.56 1.67
C LEU A 60 -11.42 -14.50 1.94
N GLN A 61 -11.43 -15.69 1.32
CA GLN A 61 -12.48 -16.68 1.53
C GLN A 61 -12.47 -17.24 2.95
N ARG A 62 -11.31 -17.35 3.57
CA ARG A 62 -11.15 -17.87 4.93
C ARG A 62 -11.41 -16.82 6.01
N ARG A 63 -11.32 -15.56 5.67
CA ARG A 63 -11.42 -14.46 6.62
C ARG A 63 -12.88 -14.15 6.90
N ARG A 64 -13.26 -14.17 8.17
CA ARG A 64 -14.61 -13.81 8.59
C ARG A 64 -14.75 -12.28 8.61
N GLY A 65 -15.92 -11.81 8.17
CA GLY A 65 -16.23 -10.38 8.21
C GLY A 65 -15.41 -9.53 7.26
N HIS A 66 -14.85 -10.13 6.23
CA HIS A 66 -14.11 -9.36 5.23
C HIS A 66 -15.04 -8.50 4.39
N PHE A 67 -14.52 -7.37 3.93
CA PHE A 67 -15.29 -6.41 3.15
C PHE A 67 -15.06 -6.53 1.65
N MET A 68 -13.98 -7.17 1.24
CA MET A 68 -13.60 -7.24 -0.17
C MET A 68 -14.09 -8.54 -0.79
N LYS A 69 -14.84 -8.42 -1.88
CA LYS A 69 -15.31 -9.55 -2.67
C LYS A 69 -14.32 -9.85 -3.79
N ALA A 70 -14.46 -11.03 -4.39
CA ALA A 70 -13.57 -11.47 -5.46
C ALA A 70 -13.52 -10.49 -6.64
N ASP A 71 -14.66 -9.95 -7.03
CA ASP A 71 -14.73 -8.98 -8.13
C ASP A 71 -14.07 -7.65 -7.78
N MET A 72 -14.12 -7.24 -6.52
CA MET A 72 -13.41 -6.05 -6.06
C MET A 72 -11.89 -6.25 -6.12
N LEU A 73 -11.41 -7.43 -5.73
CA LEU A 73 -9.99 -7.76 -5.83
C LEU A 73 -9.53 -7.73 -7.30
N ALA A 74 -10.28 -8.35 -8.19
CA ALA A 74 -9.95 -8.35 -9.61
C ALA A 74 -9.92 -6.93 -10.17
N SER A 75 -10.87 -6.09 -9.79
CA SER A 75 -10.91 -4.69 -10.20
C SER A 75 -9.69 -3.91 -9.70
N GLN A 76 -9.31 -4.11 -8.44
CA GLN A 76 -8.14 -3.44 -7.88
C GLN A 76 -6.85 -3.87 -8.57
N LEU A 77 -6.70 -5.17 -8.84
CA LEU A 77 -5.52 -5.67 -9.53
C LEU A 77 -5.43 -5.13 -10.96
N ALA A 78 -6.56 -5.01 -11.65
CA ALA A 78 -6.60 -4.45 -13.00
C ALA A 78 -6.25 -2.95 -13.01
N THR A 79 -6.54 -2.23 -11.93
CA THR A 79 -6.27 -0.80 -11.81
C THR A 79 -4.83 -0.53 -11.35
N LEU A 80 -4.21 -1.48 -10.67
CA LEU A 80 -2.89 -1.30 -10.08
C LEU A 80 -1.85 -0.96 -11.14
N GLU A 81 -1.12 0.13 -10.89
CA GLU A 81 0.11 0.46 -11.60
C GLU A 81 1.27 0.09 -10.67
N PRO A 82 1.92 -1.06 -10.87
CA PRO A 82 2.96 -1.50 -9.96
C PRO A 82 4.09 -0.47 -9.90
N PRO A 83 4.55 -0.08 -8.70
CA PRO A 83 5.69 0.81 -8.58
C PRO A 83 6.97 0.08 -8.96
N ASP A 84 7.91 0.80 -9.56
CA ASP A 84 9.23 0.26 -9.85
C ASP A 84 10.20 0.54 -8.68
N ALA A 85 11.45 0.13 -8.86
CA ALA A 85 12.46 0.27 -7.81
C ALA A 85 12.75 1.73 -7.45
N ASP A 86 12.52 2.65 -8.37
CA ASP A 86 12.74 4.08 -8.10
C ASP A 86 11.65 4.66 -7.21
N GLU A 87 10.47 4.07 -7.23
CA GLU A 87 9.32 4.58 -6.52
C GLU A 87 9.11 3.94 -5.16
N ALA A 88 9.38 2.64 -5.03
CA ALA A 88 9.04 1.90 -3.82
C ALA A 88 10.04 0.78 -3.56
N ILE A 89 10.11 0.36 -2.29
CA ILE A 89 10.81 -0.86 -1.91
C ILE A 89 9.88 -2.03 -2.18
N THR A 90 10.24 -2.90 -3.10
CA THR A 90 9.46 -4.11 -3.39
C THR A 90 9.93 -5.23 -2.46
N VAL A 91 9.00 -5.74 -1.66
CA VAL A 91 9.30 -6.79 -0.70
C VAL A 91 9.40 -8.13 -1.43
N SER A 92 10.46 -8.88 -1.13
CA SER A 92 10.70 -10.20 -1.72
C SER A 92 10.32 -11.35 -0.81
N GLN A 93 10.04 -11.07 0.47
CA GLN A 93 9.72 -12.08 1.47
C GLN A 93 8.23 -12.25 1.62
N ALA A 94 7.80 -13.43 2.09
CA ALA A 94 6.38 -13.74 2.27
C ALA A 94 5.93 -13.68 3.73
N ARG A 95 6.84 -13.94 4.68
CA ARG A 95 6.52 -13.96 6.11
C ARG A 95 6.78 -12.60 6.74
N VAL A 96 5.93 -12.23 7.68
CA VAL A 96 6.01 -10.92 8.33
C VAL A 96 7.38 -10.65 8.94
N ASP A 97 7.94 -11.63 9.66
CA ASP A 97 9.25 -11.46 10.30
C ASP A 97 10.36 -11.23 9.29
N ASP A 98 10.31 -11.94 8.17
CA ASP A 98 11.29 -11.81 7.11
C ASP A 98 11.13 -10.47 6.37
N ILE A 99 9.90 -10.01 6.20
CA ILE A 99 9.60 -8.70 5.61
C ILE A 99 10.18 -7.59 6.49
N VAL A 100 9.98 -7.67 7.79
CA VAL A 100 10.50 -6.67 8.73
C VAL A 100 12.02 -6.62 8.66
N ALA A 101 12.68 -7.78 8.62
CA ALA A 101 14.13 -7.84 8.53
C ALA A 101 14.63 -7.22 7.22
N GLU A 102 13.97 -7.54 6.10
CA GLU A 102 14.32 -6.97 4.80
C GLU A 102 14.20 -5.44 4.81
N LEU A 103 13.11 -4.91 5.38
CA LEU A 103 12.87 -3.48 5.41
C LEU A 103 13.88 -2.75 6.29
N ARG A 104 14.31 -3.36 7.38
CA ARG A 104 15.35 -2.76 8.24
C ARG A 104 16.63 -2.49 7.51
N ASP A 105 16.98 -3.38 6.58
CA ASP A 105 18.21 -3.23 5.79
C ASP A 105 18.07 -2.17 4.69
N LYS A 106 16.86 -1.88 4.24
CA LYS A 106 16.61 -1.02 3.07
C LYS A 106 16.12 0.38 3.41
N ILE A 107 15.63 0.59 4.61
CA ILE A 107 15.11 1.91 5.02
C ILE A 107 16.18 2.78 5.73
#